data_2d24ab984822a4cc7e09afa2005f4960
#
_entry.id   2d24ab984822a4cc7e09afa2005f4960
#
_cell.length_a   1.000
_cell.length_b   1.000
_cell.length_c   1.000
_cell.angle_alpha   90.00
_cell.angle_beta   90.00
_cell.angle_gamma   90.00
#
_symmetry.space_group_name_H-M   'P 1'
#
loop_
_entity.id
_entity.type
_entity.pdbx_description
1 polymer ?
#
loop_
_entity_poly.entity_id
_entity_poly.type
_entity_poly.pdbx_seq_one_letter_code
_entity_poly.pdbx_strand_id
1 'polypeptide(L)'
;CPEIDKVCRIFYDWNEKKIKNEDVEFVVRRIEVDSNFISMFNIKVLDGDNHLQLKKDEIAITENTAKRIFGKESPIGKHLILEESNEEKIIVAVVKSWEGHSLFSFDILLPFHDTNPNWGNQRCQTLFRIYPNCDIEALKQRLSEYEVQQDGHKYPNSTLIAPLSTLRSSHPREDVNVKLNHICLFVCISGLVIICGICNYLTMLITRIRMRKRELALRKVNGSSNGGLLTLLLTELVLLLILSSGIGLVLI
;
A
#
# COMPACT_ATOMS: atom_id res chain seq x y z
N CYS A 1 -11.58 -26.25 -9.92
CA CYS A 1 -10.89 -26.78 -8.71
C CYS A 1 -11.89 -26.78 -7.55
N PRO A 2 -12.12 -27.91 -6.88
CA PRO A 2 -13.09 -27.99 -5.80
C PRO A 2 -12.67 -27.19 -4.54
N GLU A 3 -11.43 -26.79 -4.47
CA GLU A 3 -10.86 -26.01 -3.37
C GLU A 3 -11.21 -24.51 -3.45
N ILE A 4 -11.66 -24.03 -4.59
CA ILE A 4 -11.93 -22.61 -4.85
C ILE A 4 -13.40 -22.32 -4.63
N ASP A 5 -13.70 -21.40 -3.71
CA ASP A 5 -15.05 -20.92 -3.43
C ASP A 5 -15.48 -19.82 -4.42
N LYS A 6 -14.64 -18.80 -4.60
CA LYS A 6 -14.93 -17.67 -5.52
C LYS A 6 -13.68 -17.27 -6.26
N VAL A 7 -13.87 -16.82 -7.48
CA VAL A 7 -12.81 -16.25 -8.33
C VAL A 7 -13.22 -14.83 -8.72
N CYS A 8 -12.24 -13.94 -8.75
CA CYS A 8 -12.41 -12.57 -9.20
C CYS A 8 -11.18 -12.13 -9.98
N ARG A 9 -11.40 -11.66 -11.20
CA ARG A 9 -10.36 -11.01 -11.99
C ARG A 9 -10.40 -9.52 -11.70
N ILE A 10 -9.23 -8.93 -11.61
CA ILE A 10 -9.05 -7.49 -11.41
C ILE A 10 -8.04 -7.00 -12.43
N PHE A 11 -8.42 -6.02 -13.20
CA PHE A 11 -7.50 -5.24 -14.00
C PHE A 11 -7.27 -3.91 -13.30
N TYR A 12 -6.04 -3.71 -12.83
CA TYR A 12 -5.64 -2.49 -12.14
C TYR A 12 -4.75 -1.67 -13.05
N ASP A 13 -5.24 -0.50 -13.47
CA ASP A 13 -4.41 0.48 -14.15
C ASP A 13 -3.79 1.41 -13.10
N TRP A 14 -2.47 1.39 -12.99
CA TRP A 14 -1.73 2.24 -12.05
C TRP A 14 -1.75 3.71 -12.43
N ASN A 15 -2.12 4.02 -13.67
CA ASN A 15 -2.20 5.38 -14.14
C ASN A 15 -3.54 5.99 -13.75
N GLU A 16 -3.46 7.22 -13.26
CA GLU A 16 -4.64 8.03 -13.06
C GLU A 16 -5.27 8.38 -14.41
N LYS A 17 -6.59 8.32 -14.48
CA LYS A 17 -7.37 8.55 -15.69
C LYS A 17 -8.25 9.76 -15.52
N LYS A 18 -8.58 10.41 -16.62
CA LYS A 18 -9.50 11.54 -16.63
C LYS A 18 -10.91 11.10 -16.97
N ILE A 19 -11.85 11.66 -16.25
CA ILE A 19 -13.28 11.56 -16.53
C ILE A 19 -13.87 12.95 -16.62
N LYS A 20 -14.95 13.11 -17.38
CA LYS A 20 -15.69 14.34 -17.49
C LYS A 20 -17.09 14.20 -16.90
N ASN A 21 -17.48 15.18 -16.11
CA ASN A 21 -18.86 15.43 -15.72
C ASN A 21 -19.24 16.79 -16.30
N GLU A 22 -20.09 16.79 -17.32
CA GLU A 22 -20.35 17.98 -18.12
C GLU A 22 -19.04 18.58 -18.68
N ASP A 23 -18.72 19.83 -18.34
CA ASP A 23 -17.51 20.52 -18.79
C ASP A 23 -16.32 20.41 -17.80
N VAL A 24 -16.47 19.69 -16.68
CA VAL A 24 -15.44 19.61 -15.63
C VAL A 24 -14.71 18.28 -15.70
N GLU A 25 -13.39 18.36 -15.75
CA GLU A 25 -12.51 17.18 -15.72
C GLU A 25 -12.10 16.80 -14.29
N PHE A 26 -12.11 15.51 -14.01
CA PHE A 26 -11.65 14.95 -12.75
C PHE A 26 -10.65 13.83 -12.99
N VAL A 27 -9.62 13.78 -12.15
CA VAL A 27 -8.64 12.70 -12.17
C VAL A 27 -9.08 11.62 -11.19
N VAL A 28 -9.12 10.37 -11.65
CA VAL A 28 -9.63 9.22 -10.90
C VAL A 28 -8.79 7.98 -11.14
N ARG A 29 -8.78 7.10 -10.16
CA ARG A 29 -8.23 5.74 -10.28
C ARG A 29 -9.37 4.79 -10.56
N ARG A 30 -9.26 4.05 -11.66
CA ARG A 30 -10.26 3.06 -12.04
C ARG A 30 -9.71 1.65 -11.93
N ILE A 31 -10.57 0.72 -11.57
CA ILE A 31 -10.31 -0.71 -11.65
C ILE A 31 -11.45 -1.40 -12.35
N GLU A 32 -11.12 -2.39 -13.16
CA GLU A 32 -12.10 -3.28 -13.78
C GLU A 32 -12.17 -4.57 -13.00
N VAL A 33 -13.38 -5.00 -12.66
CA VAL A 33 -13.60 -6.11 -11.74
C VAL A 33 -14.73 -7.03 -12.19
N ASP A 34 -14.60 -8.30 -11.87
CA ASP A 34 -15.70 -9.26 -12.03
C ASP A 34 -16.80 -9.01 -10.98
N SER A 35 -17.99 -9.52 -11.26
CA SER A 35 -19.18 -9.43 -10.39
C SER A 35 -18.95 -9.94 -8.96
N ASN A 36 -18.01 -10.87 -8.77
CA ASN A 36 -17.67 -11.41 -7.46
C ASN A 36 -16.87 -10.45 -6.56
N PHE A 37 -16.34 -9.35 -7.10
CA PHE A 37 -15.46 -8.44 -6.36
C PHE A 37 -16.10 -7.90 -5.09
N ILE A 38 -17.30 -7.34 -5.20
CA ILE A 38 -18.03 -6.75 -4.07
C ILE A 38 -18.26 -7.77 -2.96
N SER A 39 -18.74 -8.97 -3.32
CA SER A 39 -19.04 -10.03 -2.35
C SER A 39 -17.79 -10.68 -1.75
N MET A 40 -16.69 -10.75 -2.53
CA MET A 40 -15.43 -11.35 -2.11
C MET A 40 -14.70 -10.49 -1.09
N PHE A 41 -14.74 -9.16 -1.29
CA PHE A 41 -14.07 -8.18 -0.43
C PHE A 41 -15.02 -7.53 0.58
N ASN A 42 -16.28 -7.97 0.65
CA ASN A 42 -17.30 -7.44 1.55
C ASN A 42 -17.42 -5.90 1.50
N ILE A 43 -17.39 -5.37 0.28
CA ILE A 43 -17.49 -3.92 0.06
C ILE A 43 -18.94 -3.51 0.32
N LYS A 44 -19.14 -2.53 1.20
CA LYS A 44 -20.46 -2.02 1.52
C LYS A 44 -20.96 -1.11 0.41
N VAL A 45 -22.09 -1.44 -0.21
CA VAL A 45 -22.85 -0.56 -1.08
C VAL A 45 -23.64 0.40 -0.20
N LEU A 46 -23.49 1.70 -0.41
CA LEU A 46 -24.14 2.76 0.35
C LEU A 46 -25.43 3.22 -0.31
N ASP A 47 -25.45 3.22 -1.64
CA ASP A 47 -26.60 3.58 -2.46
C ASP A 47 -26.57 2.75 -3.75
N GLY A 48 -27.73 2.29 -4.22
CA GLY A 48 -27.89 1.41 -5.39
C GLY A 48 -28.12 -0.06 -5.01
N ASP A 49 -27.90 -0.97 -5.98
CA ASP A 49 -28.14 -2.41 -5.80
C ASP A 49 -27.05 -3.08 -4.95
N ASN A 50 -27.44 -3.75 -3.87
CA ASN A 50 -26.53 -4.49 -2.98
C ASN A 50 -25.87 -5.71 -3.66
N HIS A 51 -26.47 -6.26 -4.69
CA HIS A 51 -25.92 -7.37 -5.50
C HIS A 51 -25.17 -6.90 -6.75
N LEU A 52 -24.62 -5.73 -6.69
CA LEU A 52 -23.99 -5.00 -7.76
C LEU A 52 -23.37 -5.90 -8.86
N GLN A 53 -24.10 -6.06 -9.94
CA GLN A 53 -23.64 -6.69 -11.18
C GLN A 53 -23.59 -5.62 -12.25
N LEU A 54 -22.41 -5.06 -12.46
CA LEU A 54 -22.20 -4.01 -13.43
C LEU A 54 -22.34 -4.55 -14.87
N LYS A 55 -23.20 -3.93 -15.66
CA LYS A 55 -23.25 -4.11 -17.11
C LYS A 55 -22.18 -3.26 -17.79
N LYS A 56 -22.00 -3.48 -19.08
CA LYS A 56 -20.96 -2.82 -19.89
C LYS A 56 -20.93 -1.29 -19.72
N ASP A 57 -22.09 -0.66 -19.65
CA ASP A 57 -22.23 0.79 -19.61
C ASP A 57 -22.48 1.32 -18.18
N GLU A 58 -22.42 0.45 -17.18
CA GLU A 58 -22.67 0.76 -15.79
C GLU A 58 -21.37 0.86 -15.01
N ILE A 59 -21.31 1.80 -14.05
CA ILE A 59 -20.18 1.97 -13.14
C ILE A 59 -20.66 2.15 -11.72
N ALA A 60 -19.78 1.81 -10.78
CA ALA A 60 -19.93 2.22 -9.37
C ALA A 60 -18.82 3.17 -8.99
N ILE A 61 -19.14 4.15 -8.16
CA ILE A 61 -18.18 5.13 -7.67
C ILE A 61 -18.05 5.07 -6.17
N THR A 62 -16.90 5.49 -5.62
CA THR A 62 -16.73 5.57 -4.17
C THR A 62 -17.46 6.78 -3.59
N GLU A 63 -17.81 6.71 -2.30
CA GLU A 63 -18.43 7.80 -1.56
C GLU A 63 -17.62 9.10 -1.67
N ASN A 64 -16.29 9.01 -1.58
CA ASN A 64 -15.42 10.18 -1.69
C ASN A 64 -15.47 10.79 -3.08
N THR A 65 -15.50 9.97 -4.11
CA THR A 65 -15.63 10.43 -5.51
C THR A 65 -17.00 11.03 -5.78
N ALA A 66 -18.07 10.42 -5.24
CA ALA A 66 -19.41 10.99 -5.32
C ALA A 66 -19.48 12.39 -4.72
N LYS A 67 -18.95 12.58 -3.51
CA LYS A 67 -18.89 13.89 -2.85
C LYS A 67 -18.05 14.91 -3.61
N ARG A 68 -16.94 14.46 -4.20
CA ARG A 68 -16.02 15.34 -4.94
C ARG A 68 -16.63 15.85 -6.24
N ILE A 69 -17.39 15.01 -6.95
CA ILE A 69 -17.94 15.34 -8.28
C ILE A 69 -19.33 15.99 -8.16
N PHE A 70 -20.20 15.44 -7.31
CA PHE A 70 -21.62 15.82 -7.23
C PHE A 70 -21.99 16.58 -5.95
N GLY A 71 -21.05 16.70 -4.99
CA GLY A 71 -21.31 17.39 -3.73
C GLY A 71 -22.36 16.68 -2.88
N LYS A 72 -23.53 17.30 -2.75
CA LYS A 72 -24.67 16.76 -1.97
C LYS A 72 -25.75 16.11 -2.84
N GLU A 73 -25.62 16.17 -4.16
CA GLU A 73 -26.59 15.59 -5.06
C GLU A 73 -26.38 14.08 -5.19
N SER A 74 -27.49 13.36 -5.43
CA SER A 74 -27.39 11.91 -5.72
C SER A 74 -26.69 11.70 -7.05
N PRO A 75 -25.64 10.85 -7.08
CA PRO A 75 -24.95 10.53 -8.32
C PRO A 75 -25.66 9.43 -9.13
N ILE A 76 -26.60 8.69 -8.53
CA ILE A 76 -27.27 7.56 -9.18
C ILE A 76 -28.06 8.00 -10.41
N GLY A 77 -27.84 7.32 -11.52
CA GLY A 77 -28.47 7.62 -12.80
C GLY A 77 -27.79 8.76 -13.58
N LYS A 78 -26.79 9.43 -13.01
CA LYS A 78 -26.00 10.41 -13.73
C LYS A 78 -24.93 9.75 -14.59
N HIS A 79 -24.47 10.48 -15.60
CA HIS A 79 -23.53 10.00 -16.59
C HIS A 79 -22.14 10.59 -16.36
N LEU A 80 -21.11 9.80 -16.62
CA LEU A 80 -19.72 10.24 -16.67
C LEU A 80 -19.09 9.79 -17.99
N ILE A 81 -18.28 10.64 -18.58
CA ILE A 81 -17.58 10.33 -19.83
C ILE A 81 -16.15 9.92 -19.49
N LEU A 82 -15.74 8.76 -19.95
CA LEU A 82 -14.36 8.31 -19.89
C LEU A 82 -13.56 8.95 -21.02
N GLU A 83 -12.60 9.82 -20.72
CA GLU A 83 -11.91 10.63 -21.75
C GLU A 83 -11.16 9.76 -22.77
N GLU A 84 -10.57 8.64 -22.36
CA GLU A 84 -9.78 7.78 -23.25
C GLU A 84 -10.58 7.10 -24.35
N SER A 85 -11.78 6.62 -24.02
CA SER A 85 -12.66 5.90 -24.96
C SER A 85 -13.79 6.77 -25.48
N ASN A 86 -13.96 7.96 -24.92
CA ASN A 86 -15.13 8.84 -25.13
C ASN A 86 -16.45 8.11 -24.90
N GLU A 87 -16.43 7.06 -24.03
CA GLU A 87 -17.61 6.30 -23.67
C GLU A 87 -18.34 6.95 -22.49
N GLU A 88 -19.65 7.04 -22.65
CA GLU A 88 -20.54 7.47 -21.57
C GLU A 88 -20.92 6.29 -20.68
N LYS A 89 -20.79 6.43 -19.38
CA LYS A 89 -21.09 5.41 -18.37
C LYS A 89 -22.10 5.94 -17.36
N ILE A 90 -23.06 5.10 -16.98
CA ILE A 90 -24.11 5.42 -16.02
C ILE A 90 -23.69 4.98 -14.62
N ILE A 91 -23.85 5.85 -13.64
CA ILE A 91 -23.60 5.52 -12.24
C ILE A 91 -24.80 4.77 -11.67
N VAL A 92 -24.60 3.51 -11.27
CA VAL A 92 -25.66 2.65 -10.72
C VAL A 92 -25.51 2.37 -9.24
N ALA A 93 -24.32 2.61 -8.67
CA ALA A 93 -24.08 2.41 -7.25
C ALA A 93 -23.01 3.34 -6.68
N VAL A 94 -23.16 3.62 -5.37
CA VAL A 94 -22.13 4.25 -4.56
C VAL A 94 -21.63 3.23 -3.53
N VAL A 95 -20.33 3.00 -3.52
CA VAL A 95 -19.68 2.06 -2.61
C VAL A 95 -18.88 2.80 -1.55
N LYS A 96 -18.74 2.19 -0.37
CA LYS A 96 -17.89 2.75 0.67
C LYS A 96 -16.43 2.76 0.22
N SER A 97 -15.76 3.89 0.40
CA SER A 97 -14.32 3.99 0.15
C SER A 97 -13.56 3.07 1.12
N TRP A 98 -12.53 2.42 0.63
CA TRP A 98 -11.62 1.70 1.52
C TRP A 98 -10.79 2.70 2.32
N GLU A 99 -10.90 2.58 3.64
CA GLU A 99 -10.10 3.37 4.57
C GLU A 99 -8.74 2.71 4.79
N GLY A 100 -7.68 3.53 4.79
CA GLY A 100 -6.32 3.08 5.07
C GLY A 100 -5.51 2.68 3.83
N HIS A 101 -4.37 2.05 4.08
CA HIS A 101 -3.45 1.60 3.03
C HIS A 101 -3.92 0.29 2.41
N SER A 102 -4.84 0.37 1.46
CA SER A 102 -5.29 -0.77 0.66
C SER A 102 -4.29 -1.05 -0.47
N LEU A 103 -4.17 -2.34 -0.84
CA LEU A 103 -3.41 -2.77 -2.03
C LEU A 103 -4.06 -2.26 -3.32
N PHE A 104 -5.39 -2.14 -3.32
CA PHE A 104 -6.17 -1.64 -4.43
C PHE A 104 -6.91 -0.37 -4.00
N SER A 105 -6.40 0.76 -4.43
CA SER A 105 -7.05 2.05 -4.18
C SER A 105 -7.76 2.45 -5.46
N PHE A 106 -9.07 2.66 -5.39
CA PHE A 106 -9.89 2.99 -6.54
C PHE A 106 -10.90 4.09 -6.20
N ASP A 107 -11.27 4.81 -7.22
CA ASP A 107 -12.32 5.83 -7.20
C ASP A 107 -13.56 5.35 -7.96
N ILE A 108 -13.35 4.53 -9.02
CA ILE A 108 -14.40 4.01 -9.90
C ILE A 108 -14.20 2.51 -10.11
N LEU A 109 -15.28 1.76 -10.06
CA LEU A 109 -15.38 0.36 -10.45
C LEU A 109 -16.05 0.24 -11.81
N LEU A 110 -15.38 -0.44 -12.73
CA LEU A 110 -15.90 -0.80 -14.05
C LEU A 110 -16.09 -2.33 -14.13
N PRO A 111 -17.03 -2.81 -14.93
CA PRO A 111 -17.12 -4.23 -15.21
C PRO A 111 -15.90 -4.71 -16.00
N PHE A 112 -15.35 -5.85 -15.60
CA PHE A 112 -14.27 -6.47 -16.33
C PHE A 112 -14.78 -6.97 -17.69
N HIS A 113 -14.19 -6.47 -18.76
CA HIS A 113 -14.49 -6.90 -20.13
C HIS A 113 -13.25 -7.49 -20.77
N ASP A 114 -13.35 -8.77 -21.09
CA ASP A 114 -12.33 -9.47 -21.85
C ASP A 114 -12.51 -9.14 -23.35
N THR A 115 -12.00 -7.98 -23.75
CA THR A 115 -12.13 -7.50 -25.14
C THR A 115 -10.98 -7.95 -26.03
N ASN A 116 -9.91 -8.50 -25.45
CA ASN A 116 -8.71 -8.83 -26.21
C ASN A 116 -8.38 -10.32 -26.07
N PRO A 117 -8.57 -11.13 -27.15
CA PRO A 117 -8.21 -12.55 -27.13
C PRO A 117 -6.69 -12.79 -27.09
N ASN A 118 -5.89 -11.75 -27.22
CA ASN A 118 -4.42 -11.86 -27.16
C ASN A 118 -3.92 -11.92 -25.73
N TRP A 119 -3.65 -13.10 -25.24
CA TRP A 119 -3.11 -13.38 -23.90
C TRP A 119 -1.86 -12.59 -23.54
N GLY A 120 -1.06 -12.19 -24.53
CA GLY A 120 0.19 -11.45 -24.31
C GLY A 120 0.03 -10.03 -23.75
N ASN A 121 -1.17 -9.44 -23.82
CA ASN A 121 -1.44 -8.08 -23.35
C ASN A 121 -2.39 -8.00 -22.15
N GLN A 122 -2.88 -9.14 -21.66
CA GLN A 122 -3.78 -9.15 -20.51
C GLN A 122 -2.99 -9.02 -19.21
N ARG A 123 -3.14 -7.89 -18.54
CA ARG A 123 -2.53 -7.60 -17.23
C ARG A 123 -3.55 -7.73 -16.10
N CYS A 124 -4.40 -8.75 -16.15
CA CYS A 124 -5.34 -8.99 -15.07
C CYS A 124 -4.71 -9.85 -13.96
N GLN A 125 -5.05 -9.53 -12.74
CA GLN A 125 -4.76 -10.36 -11.57
C GLN A 125 -5.98 -11.20 -11.26
N THR A 126 -5.78 -12.50 -11.12
CA THR A 126 -6.85 -13.41 -10.71
C THR A 126 -6.73 -13.66 -9.22
N LEU A 127 -7.71 -13.20 -8.47
CA LEU A 127 -7.84 -13.47 -7.04
C LEU A 127 -8.85 -14.58 -6.83
N PHE A 128 -8.58 -15.47 -5.90
CA PHE A 128 -9.53 -16.51 -5.55
C PHE A 128 -9.60 -16.71 -4.05
N ARG A 129 -10.78 -17.01 -3.57
CA ARG A 129 -11.03 -17.39 -2.21
C ARG A 129 -11.08 -18.91 -2.13
N ILE A 130 -10.28 -19.48 -1.24
CA ILE A 130 -10.23 -20.91 -1.00
C ILE A 130 -11.10 -21.27 0.21
N TYR A 131 -11.60 -22.50 0.26
CA TYR A 131 -12.27 -23.01 1.43
C TYR A 131 -11.29 -23.15 2.61
N PRO A 132 -11.77 -23.01 3.87
CA PRO A 132 -10.96 -23.33 5.03
C PRO A 132 -10.46 -24.79 4.96
N ASN A 133 -9.22 -25.03 5.37
CA ASN A 133 -8.55 -26.35 5.35
C ASN A 133 -8.21 -26.91 3.95
N CYS A 134 -8.12 -26.06 2.95
CA CYS A 134 -7.63 -26.44 1.62
C CYS A 134 -6.11 -26.69 1.65
N ASP A 135 -5.67 -27.73 0.96
CA ASP A 135 -4.24 -27.99 0.69
C ASP A 135 -3.77 -27.07 -0.45
N ILE A 136 -3.05 -26.02 -0.08
CA ILE A 136 -2.53 -25.02 -1.02
C ILE A 136 -1.47 -25.64 -1.96
N GLU A 137 -0.67 -26.59 -1.48
CA GLU A 137 0.37 -27.21 -2.31
C GLU A 137 -0.26 -28.12 -3.38
N ALA A 138 -1.29 -28.89 -3.01
CA ALA A 138 -2.04 -29.67 -3.97
C ALA A 138 -2.76 -28.79 -5.02
N LEU A 139 -3.26 -27.63 -4.60
CA LEU A 139 -3.86 -26.64 -5.51
C LEU A 139 -2.80 -26.07 -6.48
N LYS A 140 -1.63 -25.69 -5.98
CA LYS A 140 -0.52 -25.20 -6.81
C LYS A 140 -0.10 -26.25 -7.86
N GLN A 141 0.06 -27.51 -7.43
CA GLN A 141 0.43 -28.60 -8.33
C GLN A 141 -0.61 -28.74 -9.45
N ARG A 142 -1.91 -28.81 -9.12
CA ARG A 142 -2.97 -28.91 -10.13
C ARG A 142 -3.00 -27.74 -11.09
N LEU A 143 -2.82 -26.53 -10.59
CA LEU A 143 -2.80 -25.34 -11.45
C LEU A 143 -1.57 -25.32 -12.36
N SER A 144 -0.42 -25.85 -11.91
CA SER A 144 0.79 -25.97 -12.73
C SER A 144 0.67 -27.04 -13.83
N GLU A 145 -0.20 -28.04 -13.64
CA GLU A 145 -0.46 -29.10 -14.62
C GLU A 145 -1.32 -28.62 -15.80
N TYR A 146 -2.05 -27.49 -15.65
CA TYR A 146 -2.79 -26.91 -16.75
C TYR A 146 -1.84 -26.31 -17.79
N GLU A 147 -1.79 -26.94 -18.96
CA GLU A 147 -1.05 -26.42 -20.10
C GLU A 147 -1.83 -25.27 -20.74
N VAL A 148 -1.19 -24.11 -20.88
CA VAL A 148 -1.74 -23.01 -21.66
C VAL A 148 -1.34 -23.22 -23.11
N GLN A 149 -2.32 -23.48 -23.99
CA GLN A 149 -2.11 -23.58 -25.42
C GLN A 149 -2.67 -22.34 -26.11
N GLN A 150 -1.83 -21.68 -26.87
CA GLN A 150 -2.28 -20.57 -27.75
C GLN A 150 -1.61 -20.72 -29.11
N ASP A 151 -2.41 -20.62 -30.17
CA ASP A 151 -1.95 -20.71 -31.57
C ASP A 151 -1.10 -21.98 -31.87
N GLY A 152 -1.43 -23.10 -31.23
CA GLY A 152 -0.68 -24.35 -31.36
C GLY A 152 0.66 -24.42 -30.58
N HIS A 153 1.03 -23.38 -29.89
CA HIS A 153 2.20 -23.35 -29.03
C HIS A 153 1.82 -23.61 -27.58
N LYS A 154 2.64 -24.45 -26.91
CA LYS A 154 2.53 -24.70 -25.47
C LYS A 154 3.41 -23.68 -24.74
N TYR A 155 2.80 -22.93 -23.84
CA TYR A 155 3.53 -22.02 -22.95
C TYR A 155 3.73 -22.66 -21.59
N PRO A 156 4.94 -22.55 -21.00
CA PRO A 156 5.16 -23.03 -19.63
C PRO A 156 4.28 -22.24 -18.68
N ASN A 157 3.45 -22.94 -17.93
CA ASN A 157 2.61 -22.32 -16.92
C ASN A 157 3.40 -22.11 -15.62
N SER A 158 3.90 -20.91 -15.41
CA SER A 158 4.50 -20.51 -14.13
C SER A 158 3.44 -19.84 -13.25
N THR A 159 2.59 -20.65 -12.63
CA THR A 159 1.55 -20.12 -11.74
C THR A 159 2.15 -19.78 -10.38
N LEU A 160 2.25 -18.48 -10.09
CA LEU A 160 2.62 -17.99 -8.77
C LEU A 160 1.34 -17.78 -7.94
N ILE A 161 1.17 -18.61 -6.91
CA ILE A 161 0.10 -18.45 -5.93
C ILE A 161 0.70 -17.89 -4.66
N ALA A 162 0.21 -16.74 -4.24
CA ALA A 162 0.64 -16.09 -3.02
C ALA A 162 -0.58 -15.61 -2.21
N PRO A 163 -0.53 -15.67 -0.87
CA PRO A 163 -1.56 -15.07 -0.04
C PRO A 163 -1.68 -13.57 -0.30
N LEU A 164 -2.90 -13.04 -0.32
CA LEU A 164 -3.13 -11.62 -0.55
C LEU A 164 -2.38 -10.73 0.46
N SER A 165 -2.19 -11.21 1.69
CA SER A 165 -1.41 -10.53 2.73
C SER A 165 0.07 -10.33 2.37
N THR A 166 0.63 -11.21 1.54
CA THR A 166 2.03 -11.14 1.11
C THR A 166 2.21 -10.48 -0.26
N LEU A 167 1.13 -10.06 -0.92
CA LEU A 167 1.17 -9.49 -2.25
C LEU A 167 2.11 -8.28 -2.35
N ARG A 168 2.23 -7.51 -1.27
CA ARG A 168 3.12 -6.35 -1.19
C ARG A 168 4.61 -6.69 -1.32
N SER A 169 4.99 -7.89 -0.86
CA SER A 169 6.40 -8.37 -0.89
C SER A 169 6.67 -9.41 -1.97
N SER A 170 5.63 -10.01 -2.53
CA SER A 170 5.70 -11.09 -3.54
C SER A 170 4.84 -10.82 -4.77
N HIS A 171 4.65 -9.55 -5.12
CA HIS A 171 3.89 -9.18 -6.30
C HIS A 171 4.59 -9.71 -7.56
N PRO A 172 3.85 -10.25 -8.57
CA PRO A 172 4.42 -10.75 -9.82
C PRO A 172 5.26 -9.72 -10.58
N ARG A 173 4.94 -8.44 -10.41
CA ARG A 173 5.77 -7.34 -10.93
C ARG A 173 6.82 -6.98 -9.89
N GLU A 174 8.07 -7.26 -10.21
CA GLU A 174 9.21 -7.02 -9.32
C GLU A 174 9.40 -5.54 -8.97
N ASP A 175 8.99 -4.63 -9.85
CA ASP A 175 9.08 -3.18 -9.67
C ASP A 175 8.19 -2.64 -8.54
N VAL A 176 7.13 -3.38 -8.18
CA VAL A 176 6.18 -3.00 -7.11
C VAL A 176 6.56 -3.62 -5.76
N ASN A 177 7.43 -4.64 -5.77
CA ASN A 177 7.80 -5.33 -4.55
C ASN A 177 8.64 -4.43 -3.62
N VAL A 178 8.19 -4.31 -2.38
CA VAL A 178 9.05 -3.78 -1.31
C VAL A 178 10.08 -4.85 -0.97
N LYS A 179 11.27 -4.75 -1.56
CA LYS A 179 12.35 -5.70 -1.31
C LYS A 179 12.78 -5.61 0.16
N LEU A 180 12.52 -6.65 0.94
CA LEU A 180 12.93 -6.74 2.35
C LEU A 180 14.42 -6.41 2.53
N ASN A 181 15.25 -6.78 1.55
CA ASN A 181 16.67 -6.45 1.52
C ASN A 181 16.94 -4.95 1.57
N HIS A 182 16.12 -4.12 0.90
CA HIS A 182 16.28 -2.65 0.95
C HIS A 182 15.91 -2.12 2.34
N ILE A 183 14.86 -2.65 2.96
CA ILE A 183 14.48 -2.27 4.32
C ILE A 183 15.60 -2.63 5.29
N CYS A 184 16.14 -3.84 5.20
CA CYS A 184 17.25 -4.30 6.02
C CYS A 184 18.50 -3.42 5.82
N LEU A 185 18.82 -3.07 4.58
CA LEU A 185 19.92 -2.15 4.25
C LEU A 185 19.72 -0.78 4.90
N PHE A 186 18.53 -0.19 4.81
CA PHE A 186 18.24 1.11 5.45
C PHE A 186 18.35 1.03 6.97
N VAL A 187 17.88 -0.05 7.59
CA VAL A 187 18.01 -0.27 9.05
C VAL A 187 19.49 -0.37 9.44
N CYS A 188 20.30 -1.12 8.68
CA CYS A 188 21.73 -1.24 8.93
C CYS A 188 22.46 0.11 8.80
N ILE A 189 22.17 0.87 7.73
CA ILE A 189 22.78 2.21 7.54
C ILE A 189 22.38 3.15 8.67
N SER A 190 21.10 3.18 9.05
CA SER A 190 20.61 3.99 10.15
C SER A 190 21.28 3.64 11.48
N GLY A 191 21.44 2.34 11.74
CA GLY A 191 22.17 1.84 12.92
C GLY A 191 23.63 2.31 12.94
N LEU A 192 24.31 2.25 11.79
CA LEU A 192 25.69 2.71 11.67
C LEU A 192 25.83 4.20 11.91
N VAL A 193 24.92 5.03 11.39
CA VAL A 193 24.89 6.47 11.62
C VAL A 193 24.71 6.79 13.12
N ILE A 194 23.81 6.06 13.80
CA ILE A 194 23.58 6.21 15.24
C ILE A 194 24.86 5.86 16.01
N ILE A 195 25.53 4.75 15.69
CA ILE A 195 26.78 4.33 16.33
C ILE A 195 27.86 5.40 16.13
N CYS A 196 28.04 5.90 14.91
CA CYS A 196 28.99 6.98 14.64
C CYS A 196 28.68 8.24 15.46
N GLY A 197 27.41 8.61 15.58
CA GLY A 197 26.98 9.73 16.41
C GLY A 197 27.34 9.54 17.88
N ILE A 198 27.08 8.34 18.43
CA ILE A 198 27.44 7.98 19.81
C ILE A 198 28.95 8.03 20.01
N CYS A 199 29.77 7.47 19.11
CA CYS A 199 31.22 7.50 19.18
C CYS A 199 31.77 8.93 19.16
N ASN A 200 31.24 9.76 18.26
CA ASN A 200 31.62 11.19 18.20
C ASN A 200 31.29 11.90 19.53
N TYR A 201 30.08 11.68 20.06
CA TYR A 201 29.66 12.26 21.30
C TYR A 201 30.54 11.80 22.49
N LEU A 202 30.82 10.49 22.58
CA LEU A 202 31.69 9.95 23.65
C LEU A 202 33.10 10.57 23.59
N THR A 203 33.65 10.77 22.41
CA THR A 203 34.95 11.41 22.22
C THR A 203 34.92 12.84 22.74
N MET A 204 33.88 13.62 22.43
CA MET A 204 33.70 14.96 22.98
C MET A 204 33.53 14.95 24.50
N LEU A 205 32.77 14.02 25.05
CA LEU A 205 32.54 13.88 26.48
C LEU A 205 33.86 13.59 27.22
N ILE A 206 34.66 12.64 26.73
CA ILE A 206 35.95 12.29 27.29
C ILE A 206 36.90 13.51 27.29
N THR A 207 36.90 14.26 26.22
CA THR A 207 37.71 15.46 26.08
C THR A 207 37.29 16.53 27.11
N ARG A 208 35.98 16.78 27.26
CA ARG A 208 35.45 17.70 28.30
C ARG A 208 35.81 17.28 29.71
N ILE A 209 35.67 15.99 30.04
CA ILE A 209 36.06 15.46 31.35
C ILE A 209 37.56 15.66 31.62
N ARG A 210 38.41 15.42 30.60
CA ARG A 210 39.86 15.63 30.70
C ARG A 210 40.20 17.09 30.96
N MET A 211 39.53 18.01 30.30
CA MET A 211 39.77 19.46 30.50
C MET A 211 39.30 19.94 31.88
N ARG A 212 38.23 19.38 32.44
CA ARG A 212 37.67 19.75 33.78
C ARG A 212 38.19 18.90 34.92
N LYS A 213 39.26 18.11 34.75
CA LYS A 213 39.80 17.21 35.78
C LYS A 213 40.09 17.92 37.12
N ARG A 214 40.64 19.14 37.08
CA ARG A 214 40.95 19.91 38.31
C ARG A 214 39.67 20.31 39.04
N GLU A 215 38.65 20.77 38.33
CA GLU A 215 37.36 21.16 38.92
C GLU A 215 36.65 19.95 39.55
N LEU A 216 36.62 18.82 38.82
CA LEU A 216 36.02 17.57 39.31
C LEU A 216 36.78 17.03 40.54
N ALA A 217 38.12 17.13 40.56
CA ALA A 217 38.91 16.72 41.70
C ALA A 217 38.65 17.61 42.94
N LEU A 218 38.54 18.93 42.74
CA LEU A 218 38.20 19.85 43.82
C LEU A 218 36.82 19.58 44.41
N ARG A 219 35.83 19.32 43.59
CA ARG A 219 34.47 18.95 44.05
C ARG A 219 34.48 17.62 44.81
N LYS A 220 35.30 16.66 44.40
CA LYS A 220 35.45 15.38 45.09
C LYS A 220 36.11 15.57 46.48
N VAL A 221 37.12 16.42 46.59
CA VAL A 221 37.77 16.76 47.88
C VAL A 221 36.77 17.48 48.78
N ASN A 222 35.88 18.29 48.26
CA ASN A 222 34.83 19.00 49.01
C ASN A 222 33.60 18.11 49.30
N GLY A 223 33.73 16.77 49.18
CA GLY A 223 32.69 15.82 49.62
C GLY A 223 31.64 15.45 48.58
N SER A 224 31.79 15.84 47.32
CA SER A 224 30.89 15.40 46.26
C SER A 224 31.01 13.90 46.03
N SER A 225 29.88 13.18 46.03
CA SER A 225 29.83 11.75 45.71
C SER A 225 30.05 11.50 44.21
N ASN A 226 30.58 10.32 43.88
CA ASN A 226 30.71 9.92 42.46
C ASN A 226 29.35 9.93 41.71
N GLY A 227 28.25 9.64 42.41
CA GLY A 227 26.89 9.72 41.85
C GLY A 227 26.47 11.15 41.52
N GLY A 228 26.79 12.13 42.38
CA GLY A 228 26.50 13.55 42.14
C GLY A 228 27.23 14.11 40.92
N LEU A 229 28.50 13.69 40.70
CA LEU A 229 29.24 14.06 39.49
C LEU A 229 28.68 13.43 38.23
N LEU A 230 28.26 12.19 38.32
CA LEU A 230 27.62 11.47 37.18
C LEU A 230 26.28 12.12 36.81
N THR A 231 25.47 12.45 37.83
CA THR A 231 24.18 13.11 37.62
C THR A 231 24.35 14.46 36.93
N LEU A 232 25.36 15.24 37.31
CA LEU A 232 25.66 16.52 36.67
C LEU A 232 25.99 16.35 35.19
N LEU A 233 26.82 15.36 34.82
CA LEU A 233 27.18 15.08 33.45
C LEU A 233 25.99 14.55 32.65
N LEU A 234 25.13 13.72 33.24
CA LEU A 234 23.92 13.21 32.62
C LEU A 234 22.88 14.30 32.37
N THR A 235 22.70 15.25 33.31
CA THR A 235 21.77 16.37 33.11
C THR A 235 22.22 17.29 31.98
N GLU A 236 23.53 17.57 31.87
CA GLU A 236 24.10 18.35 30.76
C GLU A 236 23.83 17.64 29.40
N LEU A 237 24.01 16.31 29.38
CA LEU A 237 23.74 15.49 28.18
C LEU A 237 22.25 15.52 27.77
N VAL A 238 21.34 15.27 28.72
CA VAL A 238 19.90 15.29 28.49
C VAL A 238 19.44 16.63 27.95
N LEU A 239 19.96 17.72 28.52
CA LEU A 239 19.61 19.07 28.06
C LEU A 239 20.07 19.35 26.64
N LEU A 240 21.25 18.90 26.24
CA LEU A 240 21.75 19.00 24.87
C LEU A 240 20.94 18.15 23.89
N LEU A 241 20.54 16.94 24.30
CA LEU A 241 19.69 16.06 23.47
C LEU A 241 18.32 16.68 23.24
N ILE A 242 17.68 17.25 24.25
CA ILE A 242 16.38 17.92 24.11
C ILE A 242 16.50 19.12 23.18
N LEU A 243 17.53 19.94 23.31
CA LEU A 243 17.76 21.09 22.44
C LEU A 243 18.01 20.67 21.00
N SER A 244 18.87 19.67 20.78
CA SER A 244 19.19 19.19 19.42
C SER A 244 18.00 18.50 18.76
N SER A 245 17.19 17.73 19.51
CA SER A 245 15.98 17.10 18.96
C SER A 245 14.90 18.14 18.65
N GLY A 246 14.77 19.18 19.46
CA GLY A 246 13.86 20.30 19.19
C GLY A 246 14.21 21.05 17.90
N ILE A 247 15.50 21.33 17.68
CA ILE A 247 15.98 21.96 16.44
C ILE A 247 15.76 21.00 15.24
N GLY A 248 16.04 19.70 15.41
CA GLY A 248 15.79 18.70 14.35
C GLY A 248 14.34 18.60 13.93
N LEU A 249 13.39 18.69 14.87
CA LEU A 249 11.96 18.68 14.59
C LEU A 249 11.46 19.94 13.84
N VAL A 250 12.11 21.09 14.07
CA VAL A 250 11.75 22.34 13.37
C VAL A 250 12.27 22.38 11.94
N LEU A 251 13.33 21.60 11.64
CA LEU A 251 13.96 21.56 10.31
C LEU A 251 13.37 20.48 9.39
N ILE A 252 12.46 19.64 9.88
CA ILE A 252 11.71 18.64 9.11
C ILE A 252 10.35 19.21 8.67
#